data_ac0e9958a25a2f0cda7f640fc0d5e45b
#
_entry.id   ac0e9958a25a2f0cda7f640fc0d5e45b
#
_cell.length_a   1.000
_cell.length_b   1.000
_cell.length_c   1.000
_cell.angle_alpha   90.00
_cell.angle_beta   90.00
_cell.angle_gamma   90.00
#
_symmetry.space_group_name_H-M   'P 1'
#
loop_
_entity.id
_entity.type
_entity.pdbx_description
1 polymer ?
#
loop_
_entity_poly.entity_id
_entity_poly.type
_entity_poly.pdbx_seq_one_letter_code
_entity_poly.pdbx_strand_id
1 'polypeptide(L)'
;MVRHGRTTANAAGVLAGRLPNIHLDDAGIAQAVTVGRSLRSVPVTHLVASPLTRTVETAKLLAAELDRPVPLTKDKGVVECDYGDWSGKKLKRLSNEPLWSIVQSHPSSVTFPNGESMSGAQQRAVSSIRRWVQVAGKESGPNAIVVVVSHADVIK
;
A
#
# COMPACT_ATOMS: atom_id res chain seq x y z
N MET A 1 1.67 2.67 -9.28
CA MET A 1 1.42 2.11 -7.92
C MET A 1 0.03 1.49 -7.88
N VAL A 2 -0.18 0.47 -7.05
CA VAL A 2 -1.45 -0.25 -6.88
C VAL A 2 -1.80 -0.25 -5.39
N ARG A 3 -3.04 0.14 -5.05
CA ARG A 3 -3.55 -0.02 -3.70
C ARG A 3 -3.98 -1.48 -3.50
N HIS A 4 -3.77 -2.03 -2.29
CA HIS A 4 -4.27 -3.36 -1.95
C HIS A 4 -5.79 -3.46 -2.15
N GLY A 5 -6.29 -4.66 -2.46
CA GLY A 5 -7.71 -4.96 -2.58
C GLY A 5 -8.48 -4.73 -1.27
N ARG A 6 -9.82 -4.68 -1.36
CA ARG A 6 -10.68 -4.52 -0.18
C ARG A 6 -10.41 -5.61 0.86
N THR A 7 -10.46 -5.23 2.13
CA THR A 7 -10.24 -6.12 3.27
C THR A 7 -11.47 -6.21 4.16
N THR A 8 -11.52 -7.22 5.02
CA THR A 8 -12.52 -7.32 6.10
C THR A 8 -12.55 -6.08 6.99
N ALA A 9 -11.38 -5.47 7.26
CA ALA A 9 -11.29 -4.22 8.02
C ALA A 9 -11.92 -3.04 7.27
N ASN A 10 -11.69 -2.92 5.94
CA ASN A 10 -12.33 -1.91 5.11
C ASN A 10 -13.86 -2.06 5.12
N ALA A 11 -14.36 -3.29 4.93
CA ALA A 11 -15.79 -3.59 4.97
C ALA A 11 -16.41 -3.24 6.34
N ALA A 12 -15.65 -3.43 7.40
CA ALA A 12 -16.08 -3.10 8.76
C ALA A 12 -15.89 -1.62 9.15
N GLY A 13 -15.35 -0.77 8.28
CA GLY A 13 -15.05 0.64 8.58
C GLY A 13 -14.01 0.81 9.69
N VAL A 14 -13.00 -0.06 9.71
CA VAL A 14 -11.90 -0.05 10.70
C VAL A 14 -10.64 0.51 10.04
N LEU A 15 -9.96 1.42 10.73
CA LEU A 15 -8.63 1.90 10.35
C LEU A 15 -7.59 0.85 10.71
N ALA A 16 -7.25 -0.01 9.75
CA ALA A 16 -6.37 -1.15 10.01
C ALA A 16 -4.92 -0.74 10.32
N GLY A 17 -4.41 0.34 9.73
CA GLY A 17 -3.03 0.77 9.92
C GLY A 17 -2.03 -0.36 9.63
N ARG A 18 -1.14 -0.61 10.59
CA ARG A 18 -0.14 -1.69 10.52
C ARG A 18 -0.56 -2.98 11.21
N LEU A 19 -1.82 -3.14 11.56
CA LEU A 19 -2.31 -4.38 12.18
C LEU A 19 -1.98 -5.60 11.31
N PRO A 20 -1.46 -6.68 11.92
CA PRO A 20 -1.18 -7.93 11.22
C PRO A 20 -2.46 -8.68 10.87
N ASN A 21 -2.35 -9.67 9.99
CA ASN A 21 -3.41 -10.63 9.66
C ASN A 21 -4.73 -10.00 9.17
N ILE A 22 -4.63 -8.81 8.54
CA ILE A 22 -5.76 -8.21 7.82
C ILE A 22 -5.73 -8.74 6.39
N HIS A 23 -6.66 -9.64 6.08
CA HIS A 23 -6.78 -10.33 4.80
C HIS A 23 -7.70 -9.60 3.83
N LEU A 24 -7.54 -9.89 2.54
CA LEU A 24 -8.52 -9.51 1.52
C LEU A 24 -9.84 -10.22 1.79
N ASP A 25 -10.95 -9.57 1.47
CA ASP A 25 -12.24 -10.23 1.31
C ASP A 25 -12.45 -10.64 -0.16
N ASP A 26 -13.56 -11.34 -0.45
CA ASP A 26 -13.83 -11.85 -1.79
C ASP A 26 -13.82 -10.74 -2.86
N ALA A 27 -14.34 -9.56 -2.52
CA ALA A 27 -14.29 -8.42 -3.44
C ALA A 27 -12.85 -7.91 -3.63
N GLY A 28 -12.02 -7.92 -2.60
CA GLY A 28 -10.61 -7.56 -2.68
C GLY A 28 -9.81 -8.54 -3.51
N ILE A 29 -10.10 -9.83 -3.41
CA ILE A 29 -9.52 -10.87 -4.26
C ILE A 29 -9.86 -10.61 -5.74
N ALA A 30 -11.15 -10.39 -6.04
CA ALA A 30 -11.60 -10.10 -7.41
C ALA A 30 -10.96 -8.81 -7.97
N GLN A 31 -10.83 -7.77 -7.14
CA GLN A 31 -10.13 -6.52 -7.51
C GLN A 31 -8.66 -6.77 -7.87
N ALA A 32 -7.94 -7.56 -7.06
CA ALA A 32 -6.53 -7.88 -7.31
C ALA A 32 -6.33 -8.64 -8.63
N VAL A 33 -7.17 -9.64 -8.90
CA VAL A 33 -7.19 -10.40 -10.16
C VAL A 33 -7.48 -9.47 -11.34
N THR A 34 -8.47 -8.59 -11.22
CA THR A 34 -8.83 -7.64 -12.29
C THR A 34 -7.66 -6.72 -12.64
N VAL A 35 -6.98 -6.17 -11.63
CA VAL A 35 -5.77 -5.35 -11.85
C VAL A 35 -4.67 -6.17 -12.50
N GLY A 36 -4.45 -7.41 -12.06
CA GLY A 36 -3.49 -8.33 -12.68
C GLY A 36 -3.76 -8.53 -14.17
N ARG A 37 -5.03 -8.81 -14.52
CA ARG A 37 -5.44 -8.96 -15.93
C ARG A 37 -5.23 -7.71 -16.77
N SER A 38 -5.46 -6.52 -16.20
CA SER A 38 -5.21 -5.26 -16.90
C SER A 38 -3.71 -4.99 -17.14
N LEU A 39 -2.84 -5.62 -16.36
CA LEU A 39 -1.39 -5.54 -16.50
C LEU A 39 -0.77 -6.74 -17.22
N ARG A 40 -1.56 -7.71 -17.70
CA ARG A 40 -1.10 -8.99 -18.26
C ARG A 40 0.03 -8.84 -19.27
N SER A 41 -0.17 -7.99 -20.27
CA SER A 41 0.80 -7.76 -21.36
C SER A 41 1.82 -6.66 -21.06
N VAL A 42 1.73 -6.02 -19.88
CA VAL A 42 2.70 -5.00 -19.48
C VAL A 42 4.02 -5.71 -19.11
N PRO A 43 5.17 -5.30 -19.65
CA PRO A 43 6.45 -5.93 -19.36
C PRO A 43 6.98 -5.53 -17.98
N VAL A 44 6.26 -5.94 -16.92
CA VAL A 44 6.65 -5.70 -15.53
C VAL A 44 7.98 -6.38 -15.25
N THR A 45 8.96 -5.61 -14.79
CA THR A 45 10.31 -6.14 -14.46
C THR A 45 10.48 -6.34 -12.96
N HIS A 46 9.82 -5.53 -12.13
CA HIS A 46 9.92 -5.59 -10.67
C HIS A 46 8.53 -5.49 -10.05
N LEU A 47 8.25 -6.39 -9.10
CA LEU A 47 7.04 -6.37 -8.30
C LEU A 47 7.41 -6.19 -6.83
N VAL A 48 7.05 -5.06 -6.27
CA VAL A 48 7.35 -4.67 -4.88
C VAL A 48 6.06 -4.57 -4.10
N ALA A 49 6.03 -5.02 -2.86
CA ALA A 49 4.88 -4.85 -1.98
C ALA A 49 5.28 -4.44 -0.57
N SER A 50 4.42 -3.66 0.07
CA SER A 50 4.42 -3.54 1.53
C SER A 50 4.38 -4.94 2.17
N PRO A 51 5.06 -5.18 3.30
CA PRO A 51 5.11 -6.50 3.91
C PRO A 51 3.80 -6.94 4.58
N LEU A 52 2.77 -6.09 4.63
CA LEU A 52 1.49 -6.41 5.29
C LEU A 52 0.70 -7.45 4.48
N THR A 53 -0.05 -8.32 5.18
CA THR A 53 -0.75 -9.47 4.60
C THR A 53 -1.57 -9.09 3.36
N ARG A 54 -2.44 -8.08 3.46
CA ARG A 54 -3.32 -7.63 2.39
C ARG A 54 -2.60 -7.17 1.12
N THR A 55 -1.43 -6.53 1.26
CA THR A 55 -0.62 -6.09 0.11
C THR A 55 0.13 -7.25 -0.53
N VAL A 56 0.62 -8.19 0.27
CA VAL A 56 1.26 -9.42 -0.21
C VAL A 56 0.26 -10.31 -0.96
N GLU A 57 -0.96 -10.47 -0.41
CA GLU A 57 -2.04 -11.20 -1.09
C GLU A 57 -2.40 -10.55 -2.42
N THR A 58 -2.61 -9.22 -2.44
CA THR A 58 -2.89 -8.48 -3.67
C THR A 58 -1.78 -8.67 -4.70
N ALA A 59 -0.51 -8.54 -4.29
CA ALA A 59 0.63 -8.69 -5.19
C ALA A 59 0.75 -10.11 -5.77
N LYS A 60 0.49 -11.15 -4.97
CA LYS A 60 0.49 -12.53 -5.43
C LYS A 60 -0.61 -12.81 -6.46
N LEU A 61 -1.84 -12.35 -6.18
CA LEU A 61 -2.96 -12.51 -7.10
C LEU A 61 -2.72 -11.75 -8.41
N LEU A 62 -2.19 -10.52 -8.33
CA LEU A 62 -1.81 -9.75 -9.50
C LEU A 62 -0.73 -10.48 -10.32
N ALA A 63 0.33 -10.97 -9.66
CA ALA A 63 1.44 -11.65 -10.32
C ALA A 63 1.01 -12.92 -11.06
N ALA A 64 0.00 -13.63 -10.55
CA ALA A 64 -0.52 -14.86 -11.17
C ALA A 64 -1.21 -14.61 -12.52
N GLU A 65 -1.63 -13.37 -12.80
CA GLU A 65 -2.28 -12.98 -14.05
C GLU A 65 -1.31 -12.43 -15.10
N LEU A 66 -0.04 -12.20 -14.76
CA LEU A 66 0.97 -11.69 -15.69
C LEU A 66 1.45 -12.79 -16.65
N ASP A 67 1.73 -12.43 -17.91
CA ASP A 67 2.25 -13.37 -18.92
C ASP A 67 3.65 -13.90 -18.58
N ARG A 68 4.39 -13.22 -17.71
CA ARG A 68 5.73 -13.62 -17.28
C ARG A 68 5.83 -13.61 -15.76
N PRO A 69 6.48 -14.59 -15.15
CA PRO A 69 6.70 -14.61 -13.71
C PRO A 69 7.61 -13.45 -13.29
N VAL A 70 7.18 -12.71 -12.27
CA VAL A 70 7.94 -11.61 -11.67
C VAL A 70 8.09 -11.88 -10.17
N PRO A 71 9.32 -11.99 -9.65
CA PRO A 71 9.55 -12.22 -8.23
C PRO A 71 8.99 -11.09 -7.37
N LEU A 72 8.26 -11.44 -6.30
CA LEU A 72 7.76 -10.48 -5.34
C LEU A 72 8.82 -10.11 -4.30
N THR A 73 9.14 -8.84 -4.21
CA THR A 73 10.02 -8.29 -3.17
C THR A 73 9.21 -7.48 -2.16
N LYS A 74 9.45 -7.73 -0.87
CA LYS A 74 8.80 -6.98 0.22
C LYS A 74 9.66 -5.78 0.60
N ASP A 75 9.03 -4.59 0.76
CA ASP A 75 9.72 -3.37 1.16
C ASP A 75 8.96 -2.64 2.27
N LYS A 76 9.62 -2.46 3.42
CA LYS A 76 9.09 -1.69 4.55
C LYS A 76 8.96 -0.20 4.24
N GLY A 77 9.68 0.32 3.25
CA GLY A 77 9.59 1.71 2.82
C GLY A 77 8.21 2.10 2.31
N VAL A 78 7.43 1.15 1.78
CA VAL A 78 6.07 1.38 1.28
C VAL A 78 4.98 0.81 2.19
N VAL A 79 5.28 0.58 3.48
CA VAL A 79 4.29 0.17 4.48
C VAL A 79 3.33 1.31 4.80
N GLU A 80 2.11 0.98 5.25
CA GLU A 80 1.11 1.98 5.65
C GLU A 80 1.63 2.94 6.72
N CYS A 81 1.06 4.14 6.79
CA CYS A 81 1.31 5.05 7.87
C CYS A 81 1.02 4.36 9.21
N ASP A 82 1.89 4.57 10.18
CA ASP A 82 1.65 4.12 11.55
C ASP A 82 0.68 5.09 12.22
N TYR A 83 -0.55 4.69 12.33
CA TYR A 83 -1.59 5.52 12.95
C TYR A 83 -1.56 5.45 14.49
N GLY A 84 -0.60 4.75 15.09
CA GLY A 84 -0.47 4.64 16.54
C GLY A 84 -1.76 4.23 17.22
N ASP A 85 -2.23 5.05 18.17
CA ASP A 85 -3.44 4.80 18.96
C ASP A 85 -4.74 4.76 18.12
N TRP A 86 -4.71 5.20 16.87
CA TRP A 86 -5.86 5.14 15.97
C TRP A 86 -6.01 3.78 15.28
N SER A 87 -4.95 2.99 15.23
CA SER A 87 -4.97 1.66 14.62
C SER A 87 -6.02 0.75 15.28
N GLY A 88 -6.83 0.09 14.45
CA GLY A 88 -7.89 -0.80 14.91
C GLY A 88 -9.20 -0.13 15.33
N LYS A 89 -9.25 1.21 15.39
CA LYS A 89 -10.47 1.93 15.75
C LYS A 89 -11.42 2.08 14.56
N LYS A 90 -12.70 2.20 14.84
CA LYS A 90 -13.74 2.50 13.83
C LYS A 90 -13.58 3.93 13.30
N LEU A 91 -13.65 4.10 11.99
CA LEU A 91 -13.58 5.41 11.33
C LEU A 91 -14.65 6.36 11.85
N LYS A 92 -15.88 5.85 12.09
CA LYS A 92 -16.98 6.64 12.70
C LYS A 92 -16.63 7.22 14.09
N ARG A 93 -15.80 6.50 14.88
CA ARG A 93 -15.32 7.02 16.17
C ARG A 93 -14.24 8.08 15.95
N LEU A 94 -13.29 7.78 15.05
CA LEU A 94 -12.18 8.68 14.77
C LEU A 94 -12.62 10.01 14.15
N SER A 95 -13.74 10.03 13.42
CA SER A 95 -14.29 11.27 12.85
C SER A 95 -14.73 12.30 13.90
N ASN A 96 -14.86 11.91 15.17
CA ASN A 96 -15.14 12.80 16.28
C ASN A 96 -13.87 13.28 17.03
N GLU A 97 -12.70 12.79 16.67
CA GLU A 97 -11.44 13.22 17.28
C GLU A 97 -11.02 14.60 16.75
N PRO A 98 -10.50 15.51 17.60
CA PRO A 98 -10.07 16.85 17.15
C PRO A 98 -9.04 16.80 16.00
N LEU A 99 -8.14 15.81 16.03
CA LEU A 99 -7.12 15.61 15.00
C LEU A 99 -7.72 15.24 13.63
N TRP A 100 -8.95 14.72 13.58
CA TRP A 100 -9.58 14.29 12.32
C TRP A 100 -9.73 15.42 11.31
N SER A 101 -10.15 16.60 11.76
CA SER A 101 -10.30 17.77 10.90
C SER A 101 -8.96 18.18 10.26
N ILE A 102 -7.86 18.06 11.03
CA ILE A 102 -6.52 18.38 10.55
C ILE A 102 -6.04 17.32 9.53
N VAL A 103 -6.32 16.04 9.78
CA VAL A 103 -6.04 14.97 8.81
C VAL A 103 -6.73 15.24 7.47
N GLN A 104 -7.94 15.79 7.48
CA GLN A 104 -8.69 16.08 6.24
C GLN A 104 -8.22 17.34 5.53
N SER A 105 -7.81 18.38 6.26
CA SER A 105 -7.50 19.69 5.69
C SER A 105 -5.99 19.96 5.51
N HIS A 106 -5.16 19.47 6.42
CA HIS A 106 -3.71 19.73 6.45
C HIS A 106 -2.93 18.47 6.85
N PRO A 107 -3.02 17.37 6.07
CA PRO A 107 -2.44 16.08 6.44
C PRO A 107 -0.92 16.14 6.71
N SER A 108 -0.18 16.99 6.00
CA SER A 108 1.28 17.12 6.18
C SER A 108 1.70 17.62 7.57
N SER A 109 0.81 18.28 8.31
CA SER A 109 1.07 18.73 9.68
C SER A 109 0.72 17.70 10.75
N VAL A 110 0.14 16.55 10.36
CA VAL A 110 -0.33 15.53 11.29
C VAL A 110 0.80 14.65 11.77
N THR A 111 0.87 14.44 13.08
CA THR A 111 1.56 13.32 13.73
C THR A 111 0.54 12.55 14.56
N PHE A 112 0.42 11.25 14.31
CA PHE A 112 -0.54 10.42 15.03
C PHE A 112 -0.05 10.14 16.46
N PRO A 113 -0.95 10.11 17.46
CA PRO A 113 -0.58 9.78 18.85
C PRO A 113 0.08 8.41 18.92
N ASN A 114 1.30 8.35 19.45
CA ASN A 114 2.14 7.14 19.49
C ASN A 114 2.38 6.50 18.11
N GLY A 115 2.30 7.28 17.04
CA GLY A 115 2.44 6.83 15.66
C GLY A 115 3.44 7.66 14.85
N GLU A 116 3.32 7.56 13.54
CA GLU A 116 4.17 8.23 12.56
C GLU A 116 3.58 9.60 12.18
N SER A 117 4.42 10.54 11.75
CA SER A 117 3.92 11.73 11.05
C SER A 117 3.58 11.39 9.59
N MET A 118 2.58 12.06 9.03
CA MET A 118 2.24 11.90 7.60
C MET A 118 3.41 12.30 6.69
N SER A 119 4.15 13.36 7.05
CA SER A 119 5.34 13.79 6.33
C SER A 119 6.47 12.75 6.41
N GLY A 120 6.65 12.09 7.57
CA GLY A 120 7.62 10.99 7.73
C GLY A 120 7.24 9.78 6.86
N ALA A 121 5.96 9.41 6.84
CA ALA A 121 5.45 8.34 5.98
C ALA A 121 5.71 8.65 4.49
N GLN A 122 5.43 9.88 4.06
CA GLN A 122 5.70 10.34 2.70
C GLN A 122 7.20 10.27 2.36
N GLN A 123 8.05 10.80 3.22
CA GLN A 123 9.50 10.82 2.99
C GLN A 123 10.08 9.42 2.81
N ARG A 124 9.68 8.45 3.65
CA ARG A 124 10.15 7.07 3.54
C ARG A 124 9.61 6.39 2.27
N ALA A 125 8.35 6.65 1.90
CA ALA A 125 7.75 6.09 0.69
C ALA A 125 8.42 6.61 -0.58
N VAL A 126 8.60 7.93 -0.68
CA VAL A 126 9.29 8.56 -1.82
C VAL A 126 10.74 8.07 -1.94
N SER A 127 11.46 7.95 -0.81
CA SER A 127 12.82 7.42 -0.80
C SER A 127 12.88 5.97 -1.30
N SER A 128 11.93 5.13 -0.87
CA SER A 128 11.81 3.76 -1.32
C SER A 128 11.53 3.68 -2.83
N ILE A 129 10.57 4.44 -3.33
CA ILE A 129 10.21 4.43 -4.76
C ILE A 129 11.38 4.89 -5.62
N ARG A 130 12.08 5.97 -5.22
CA ARG A 130 13.28 6.45 -5.94
C ARG A 130 14.37 5.39 -6.00
N ARG A 131 14.60 4.66 -4.90
CA ARG A 131 15.54 3.54 -4.87
C ARG A 131 15.14 2.45 -5.86
N TRP A 132 13.86 2.05 -5.90
CA TRP A 132 13.37 1.03 -6.83
C TRP A 132 13.48 1.46 -8.28
N VAL A 133 13.23 2.73 -8.60
CA VAL A 133 13.47 3.27 -9.96
C VAL A 133 14.94 3.14 -10.36
N GLN A 134 15.86 3.45 -9.44
CA GLN A 134 17.30 3.29 -9.70
C GLN A 134 17.73 1.83 -9.87
N VAL A 135 17.24 0.93 -9.00
CA VAL A 135 17.51 -0.51 -9.07
C VAL A 135 17.01 -1.07 -10.40
N ALA A 136 15.75 -0.83 -10.72
CA ALA A 136 15.13 -1.32 -11.94
C ALA A 136 15.82 -0.79 -13.20
N GLY A 137 16.19 0.49 -13.21
CA GLY A 137 16.93 1.10 -14.33
C GLY A 137 18.30 0.46 -14.55
N LYS A 138 19.01 0.08 -13.47
CA LYS A 138 20.31 -0.63 -13.56
C LYS A 138 20.17 -2.09 -14.00
N GLU A 139 19.15 -2.79 -13.50
CA GLU A 139 19.00 -4.24 -13.73
C GLU A 139 18.26 -4.56 -15.05
N SER A 140 17.31 -3.71 -15.46
CA SER A 140 16.41 -3.96 -16.59
C SER A 140 16.39 -2.86 -17.65
N GLY A 141 17.22 -1.83 -17.48
CA GLY A 141 17.35 -0.73 -18.44
C GLY A 141 16.32 0.40 -18.30
N PRO A 142 16.34 1.40 -19.18
CA PRO A 142 15.58 2.64 -19.05
C PRO A 142 14.06 2.44 -19.19
N ASN A 143 13.61 1.34 -19.76
CA ASN A 143 12.20 0.99 -19.94
C ASN A 143 11.68 0.05 -18.85
N ALA A 144 12.42 -0.14 -17.76
CA ALA A 144 12.01 -0.97 -16.64
C ALA A 144 10.68 -0.50 -16.03
N ILE A 145 9.77 -1.45 -15.78
CA ILE A 145 8.47 -1.17 -15.15
C ILE A 145 8.45 -1.79 -13.76
N VAL A 146 8.32 -0.93 -12.76
CA VAL A 146 8.16 -1.32 -11.35
C VAL A 146 6.70 -1.20 -10.94
N VAL A 147 6.10 -2.32 -10.54
CA VAL A 147 4.77 -2.32 -9.92
C VAL A 147 4.94 -2.35 -8.41
N VAL A 148 4.39 -1.35 -7.72
CA VAL A 148 4.43 -1.24 -6.26
C VAL A 148 3.03 -1.38 -5.69
N VAL A 149 2.82 -2.42 -4.86
CA VAL A 149 1.55 -2.66 -4.14
C VAL A 149 1.66 -2.09 -2.73
N SER A 150 0.83 -1.11 -2.41
CA SER A 150 0.90 -0.35 -1.17
C SER A 150 -0.51 0.03 -0.66
N HIS A 151 -0.62 1.13 0.07
CA HIS A 151 -1.79 1.57 0.83
C HIS A 151 -2.26 2.95 0.37
N ALA A 152 -3.48 3.33 0.76
CA ALA A 152 -4.10 4.57 0.28
C ALA A 152 -3.30 5.82 0.63
N ASP A 153 -2.89 5.96 1.90
CA ASP A 153 -2.23 7.19 2.37
C ASP A 153 -0.74 7.26 1.98
N VAL A 154 -0.18 6.14 1.52
CA VAL A 154 1.15 6.08 0.91
C VAL A 154 1.12 6.47 -0.58
N ILE A 155 -0.01 6.24 -1.25
CA ILE A 155 -0.16 6.48 -2.71
C ILE A 155 -0.60 7.93 -3.00
N LYS A 156 -1.34 8.54 -2.09
CA LYS A 156 -1.80 9.93 -2.20
C LYS A 156 -0.68 10.93 -1.99
#